data_1db65e5081b1ddc9b6fcc14104555cc3
#
_entry.id   1db65e5081b1ddc9b6fcc14104555cc3
#
_cell.length_a   1.000
_cell.length_b   1.000
_cell.length_c   1.000
_cell.angle_alpha   90.00
_cell.angle_beta   90.00
_cell.angle_gamma   90.00
#
_symmetry.space_group_name_H-M   'P 1'
#
loop_
_entity.id
_entity.type
_entity.pdbx_description
1 polymer ?
#
loop_
_entity_poly.entity_id
_entity_poly.type
_entity_poly.pdbx_seq_one_letter_code
_entity_poly.pdbx_strand_id
1 'polypeptide(L)' 'METTLNHLREGQSARIKTLRMQGAMRRRLLDFGLIEGTRVRCLGSGPAGDPVLYCVRGTVLALRRQDSRCIAVETEP' A
#
# COMPACT_ATOMS: atom_id res chain seq x y z
N MET A 1 -8.42 -6.21 10.96
CA MET A 1 -9.52 -5.37 10.43
C MET A 1 -9.20 -4.96 9.01
N GLU A 2 -10.14 -5.13 8.12
CA GLU A 2 -9.96 -4.73 6.73
C GLU A 2 -10.14 -3.22 6.59
N THR A 3 -9.23 -2.60 5.83
CA THR A 3 -9.29 -1.18 5.51
C THR A 3 -8.60 -0.97 4.17
N THR A 4 -8.25 0.26 3.83
CA THR A 4 -7.50 0.54 2.61
C THR A 4 -6.13 1.09 2.98
N LEU A 5 -5.17 0.91 2.07
CA LEU A 5 -3.77 1.19 2.34
C LEU A 5 -3.54 2.64 2.79
N ASN A 6 -4.32 3.57 2.26
CA ASN A 6 -4.19 5.00 2.60
C ASN A 6 -4.50 5.31 4.07
N HIS A 7 -5.10 4.36 4.79
CA HIS A 7 -5.42 4.55 6.21
C HIS A 7 -4.33 4.05 7.14
N LEU A 8 -3.27 3.45 6.62
CA LEU A 8 -2.16 3.03 7.47
C LEU A 8 -1.40 4.25 7.98
N ARG A 9 -1.06 4.21 9.26
CA ARG A 9 -0.21 5.23 9.87
C ARG A 9 1.25 4.84 9.75
N GLU A 10 2.13 5.81 9.88
CA GLU A 10 3.57 5.54 9.87
C GLU A 10 3.91 4.46 10.88
N GLY A 11 4.66 3.45 10.43
CA GLY A 11 5.08 2.33 11.24
C GLY A 11 4.09 1.17 11.30
N GLN A 12 2.85 1.38 10.84
CA GLN A 12 1.84 0.34 10.85
C GLN A 12 2.02 -0.60 9.67
N SER A 13 1.75 -1.89 9.89
CA SER A 13 1.84 -2.91 8.85
C SER A 13 0.49 -3.55 8.59
N ALA A 14 0.34 -4.10 7.38
CA ALA A 14 -0.88 -4.80 6.98
C ALA A 14 -0.54 -5.81 5.90
N ARG A 15 -1.50 -6.67 5.58
CA ARG A 15 -1.38 -7.64 4.49
C ARG A 15 -2.30 -7.23 3.35
N ILE A 16 -1.80 -7.33 2.13
CA ILE A 16 -2.59 -7.01 0.94
C ILE A 16 -3.74 -7.99 0.81
N LYS A 17 -4.93 -7.48 0.53
CA LYS A 17 -6.12 -8.29 0.26
C LYS A 17 -6.46 -8.25 -1.22
N THR A 18 -6.74 -7.07 -1.73
CA THR A 18 -7.24 -6.92 -3.10
C THR A 18 -6.79 -5.58 -3.68
N LEU A 19 -6.42 -5.58 -4.94
CA LEU A 19 -6.17 -4.34 -5.69
C LEU A 19 -7.46 -3.99 -6.43
N ARG A 20 -8.11 -2.93 -6.01
CA ARG A 20 -9.40 -2.50 -6.57
C ARG A 20 -9.22 -1.42 -7.62
N MET A 21 -8.29 -1.65 -8.54
CA MET A 21 -8.06 -0.77 -9.66
C MET A 21 -7.77 -1.61 -10.88
N GLN A 22 -7.81 -0.98 -12.05
CA GLN A 22 -7.58 -1.63 -13.34
C GLN A 22 -6.44 -0.95 -14.06
N GLY A 23 -5.96 -1.58 -15.14
CA GLY A 23 -5.03 -0.95 -16.05
C GLY A 23 -3.57 -1.03 -15.65
N ALA A 24 -2.79 -0.08 -16.15
CA ALA A 24 -1.34 -0.12 -16.04
C ALA A 24 -0.85 -0.06 -14.58
N MET A 25 -1.51 0.74 -13.75
CA MET A 25 -1.11 0.85 -12.35
C MET A 25 -1.26 -0.49 -11.64
N ARG A 26 -2.38 -1.19 -11.88
CA ARG A 26 -2.60 -2.50 -11.27
C ARG A 26 -1.50 -3.47 -11.68
N ARG A 27 -1.15 -3.48 -12.97
CA ARG A 27 -0.09 -4.35 -13.47
C ARG A 27 1.25 -4.04 -12.81
N ARG A 28 1.57 -2.75 -12.68
CA ARG A 28 2.83 -2.33 -12.06
C ARG A 28 2.90 -2.79 -10.60
N LEU A 29 1.80 -2.67 -9.86
CA LEU A 29 1.77 -3.06 -8.46
C LEU A 29 1.91 -4.57 -8.32
N LEU A 30 1.25 -5.34 -9.20
CA LEU A 30 1.39 -6.80 -9.19
C LEU A 30 2.84 -7.20 -9.50
N ASP A 31 3.46 -6.55 -10.49
CA ASP A 31 4.85 -6.83 -10.85
C ASP A 31 5.78 -6.49 -9.70
N PHE A 32 5.45 -5.47 -8.92
CA PHE A 32 6.22 -5.07 -7.74
C PHE A 32 6.06 -6.05 -6.58
N GLY A 33 5.04 -6.90 -6.64
CA GLY A 33 4.82 -7.91 -5.62
C GLY A 33 3.65 -7.65 -4.68
N LEU A 34 2.78 -6.70 -5.00
CA LEU A 34 1.61 -6.43 -4.16
C LEU A 34 0.50 -7.42 -4.49
N ILE A 35 0.71 -8.66 -4.09
CA ILE A 35 -0.28 -9.72 -4.26
C ILE A 35 -0.92 -10.03 -2.90
N GLU A 36 -2.02 -10.77 -2.93
CA GLU A 36 -2.73 -11.13 -1.70
C GLU A 36 -1.76 -11.79 -0.70
N GLY A 37 -1.80 -11.31 0.53
CA GLY A 37 -0.96 -11.83 1.60
C GLY A 37 0.39 -11.14 1.76
N THR A 38 0.81 -10.32 0.79
CA THR A 38 2.08 -9.61 0.89
C THR A 38 2.00 -8.59 2.02
N ARG A 39 3.03 -8.58 2.88
CA ARG A 39 3.11 -7.62 3.97
C ARG A 39 3.59 -6.28 3.46
N VAL A 40 2.92 -5.22 3.90
CA VAL A 40 3.29 -3.85 3.57
C VAL A 40 3.37 -3.03 4.84
N ARG A 41 4.36 -2.16 4.93
CA ARG A 41 4.53 -1.27 6.09
C ARG A 41 4.54 0.17 5.62
N CYS A 42 3.78 1.02 6.30
CA CYS A 42 3.76 2.44 5.99
C CYS A 42 4.99 3.12 6.59
N LEU A 43 5.74 3.83 5.77
CA LEU A 43 6.93 4.56 6.21
C LEU A 43 6.63 6.05 6.44
N GLY A 44 5.41 6.48 6.11
CA GLY A 44 5.01 7.86 6.27
C GLY A 44 5.17 8.67 5.00
N SER A 45 4.86 9.95 5.09
CA SER A 45 4.93 10.86 3.96
C SER A 45 5.77 12.07 4.32
N GLY A 46 6.15 12.85 3.30
CA GLY A 46 6.83 14.11 3.52
C GLY A 46 5.86 15.19 3.95
N PRO A 47 6.34 16.45 4.04
CA PRO A 47 5.52 17.56 4.53
C PRO A 47 4.24 17.80 3.72
N ALA A 48 4.25 17.45 2.45
CA ALA A 48 3.07 17.63 1.60
C ALA A 48 2.00 16.57 1.83
N GLY A 49 2.36 15.46 2.50
CA GLY A 49 1.40 14.39 2.80
C GLY A 49 1.13 13.44 1.66
N ASP A 50 1.68 13.67 0.48
CA ASP A 50 1.45 12.86 -0.71
C ASP A 50 2.63 13.03 -1.66
N PRO A 51 3.25 11.97 -2.17
CA PRO A 51 2.90 10.55 -1.96
C PRO A 51 3.32 10.03 -0.60
N VAL A 52 2.79 8.85 -0.26
CA VAL A 52 3.15 8.14 0.95
C VAL A 52 4.10 7.01 0.58
N LEU A 53 5.10 6.77 1.43
CA LEU A 53 6.09 5.73 1.19
C LEU A 53 5.71 4.47 1.94
N TYR A 54 5.90 3.33 1.29
CA TYR A 54 5.63 2.02 1.87
C TYR A 54 6.82 1.11 1.65
N CYS A 55 7.07 0.24 2.60
CA CYS A 55 8.09 -0.80 2.46
C CYS A 55 7.40 -2.10 2.08
N VAL A 56 7.81 -2.67 0.96
CA VAL A 56 7.26 -3.93 0.45
C VAL A 56 8.44 -4.81 0.06
N ARG A 57 8.59 -5.95 0.76
CA ARG A 57 9.63 -6.93 0.43
C ARG A 57 11.03 -6.29 0.43
N GLY A 58 11.27 -5.38 1.37
CA GLY A 58 12.57 -4.74 1.52
C GLY A 58 12.82 -3.58 0.56
N THR A 59 11.85 -3.22 -0.24
CA THR A 59 11.98 -2.14 -1.22
C THR A 59 10.98 -1.03 -0.89
N VAL A 60 11.35 0.22 -1.17
CA VAL A 60 10.49 1.36 -0.91
C VAL A 60 9.66 1.67 -2.14
N LEU A 61 8.36 1.83 -1.93
CA LEU A 61 7.40 2.14 -2.98
C LEU A 61 6.65 3.41 -2.61
N ALA A 62 6.64 4.40 -3.50
CA ALA A 62 5.89 5.64 -3.29
C ALA A 62 4.56 5.55 -4.02
N LEU A 63 3.47 5.76 -3.30
CA LEU A 63 2.12 5.70 -3.88
C LEU A 63 1.34 6.95 -3.55
N ARG A 64 0.68 7.50 -4.55
CA ARG A 64 -0.25 8.58 -4.33
C ARG A 64 -1.49 8.06 -3.62
N ARG A 65 -2.11 8.92 -2.82
CA ARG A 65 -3.28 8.51 -2.05
C ARG A 65 -4.44 8.09 -2.95
N GLN A 66 -4.53 8.68 -4.14
CA GLN A 66 -5.57 8.28 -5.10
C GLN A 66 -5.43 6.81 -5.52
N ASP A 67 -4.21 6.26 -5.45
CA ASP A 67 -3.97 4.86 -5.80
C ASP A 67 -4.05 3.98 -4.55
N SER A 68 -3.48 4.40 -3.43
CA SER A 68 -3.48 3.58 -2.22
C SER A 68 -4.88 3.36 -1.66
N ARG A 69 -5.80 4.29 -1.87
CA ARG A 69 -7.19 4.10 -1.42
C ARG A 69 -7.91 2.97 -2.17
N CYS A 70 -7.33 2.50 -3.27
CA CYS A 70 -7.89 1.40 -4.06
C CYS A 70 -7.29 0.05 -3.67
N ILE A 71 -6.44 0.02 -2.65
CA ILE A 71 -5.77 -1.21 -2.22
C ILE A 71 -6.34 -1.63 -0.88
N ALA A 72 -7.12 -2.73 -0.87
CA ALA A 72 -7.68 -3.26 0.36
C ALA A 72 -6.62 -4.05 1.10
N VAL A 73 -6.53 -3.84 2.41
CA VAL A 73 -5.54 -4.50 3.25
C VAL A 73 -6.19 -5.00 4.53
N GLU A 74 -5.55 -5.98 5.17
CA GLU A 74 -5.91 -6.47 6.48
C GLU A 74 -4.84 -6.01 7.45
N THR A 75 -5.21 -5.18 8.43
CA THR A 75 -4.24 -4.66 9.40
C THR A 75 -3.79 -5.78 10.34
N GLU A 76 -2.50 -5.74 10.70
CA GLU A 76 -1.95 -6.66 11.67
C GLU A 76 -2.23 -6.15 13.08
N PRO A 77 -2.45 -7.08 14.04
CA PRO A 77 -2.65 -6.68 15.43
C PRO A 77 -1.40 -6.04 16.04
#